data_af7ebea3936bdcd0f1849d01f3050ba9
#
_entry.id   af7ebea3936bdcd0f1849d01f3050ba9
#
_cell.length_a   1.000
_cell.length_b   1.000
_cell.length_c   1.000
_cell.angle_alpha   90.00
_cell.angle_beta   90.00
_cell.angle_gamma   90.00
#
_symmetry.space_group_name_H-M   'P 1'
#
loop_
_entity.id
_entity.type
_entity.pdbx_description
1 polymer ?
#
loop_
_entity_poly.entity_id
_entity_poly.type
_entity_poly.pdbx_seq_one_letter_code
_entity_poly.pdbx_strand_id
1 'polypeptide(L)'
;PLFRSPLRLGLSYEETIRTLYDAEKSVVHLSAPAAIAESLKTVRDHNEAMQFATSEALSQILNAFSPQVMLRRFHHYKRNSDATQTSTDAWAWNMYCSYYQELTSNRQRGFEKLFWEIFEQAYDRKIREKQLEL
;
A
#
# COMPACT_ATOMS: atom_id res chain seq x y z
N PRO A 1 21.10 1.02 11.89
CA PRO A 1 21.57 0.24 13.03
C PRO A 1 23.04 -0.14 12.90
N LEU A 2 23.74 -0.15 14.04
CA LEU A 2 25.16 -0.44 14.11
C LEU A 2 25.50 -1.92 13.82
N PHE A 3 24.51 -2.79 13.95
CA PHE A 3 24.64 -4.22 13.74
C PHE A 3 23.68 -4.71 12.67
N ARG A 4 24.18 -5.52 11.74
CA ARG A 4 23.34 -6.15 10.71
C ARG A 4 22.99 -7.57 11.09
N SER A 5 21.74 -7.95 10.86
CA SER A 5 21.33 -9.34 10.98
C SER A 5 21.98 -10.18 9.88
N PRO A 6 22.62 -11.30 10.20
CA PRO A 6 23.16 -12.22 9.20
C PRO A 6 22.10 -12.73 8.21
N LEU A 7 20.83 -12.75 8.61
CA LEU A 7 19.73 -13.20 7.77
C LEU A 7 19.43 -12.24 6.60
N ARG A 8 19.93 -11.00 6.65
CA ARG A 8 19.72 -9.98 5.62
C ARG A 8 20.89 -9.81 4.67
N LEU A 9 21.96 -10.58 4.83
CA LEU A 9 23.18 -10.39 4.05
C LEU A 9 23.18 -11.13 2.71
N GLY A 10 22.13 -11.87 2.40
CA GLY A 10 22.06 -12.65 1.15
C GLY A 10 23.06 -13.78 1.09
N LEU A 11 23.51 -14.31 2.22
CA LEU A 11 24.47 -15.39 2.32
C LEU A 11 23.83 -16.73 1.99
N SER A 12 24.64 -17.72 1.65
CA SER A 12 24.21 -19.11 1.54
C SER A 12 23.71 -19.62 2.88
N TYR A 13 22.98 -20.74 2.86
CA TYR A 13 22.49 -21.37 4.09
C TYR A 13 23.63 -21.69 5.07
N GLU A 14 24.70 -22.32 4.58
CA GLU A 14 25.86 -22.68 5.41
C GLU A 14 26.56 -21.46 5.99
N GLU A 15 26.79 -20.43 5.18
CA GLU A 15 27.41 -19.19 5.62
C GLU A 15 26.55 -18.46 6.64
N THR A 16 25.23 -18.46 6.44
CA THR A 16 24.29 -17.86 7.38
C THR A 16 24.35 -18.56 8.72
N ILE A 17 24.32 -19.89 8.74
CA ILE A 17 24.41 -20.67 9.97
C ILE A 17 25.73 -20.44 10.68
N ARG A 18 26.84 -20.45 9.96
CA ARG A 18 28.16 -20.14 10.54
C ARG A 18 28.19 -18.76 11.16
N THR A 19 27.68 -17.75 10.45
CA THR A 19 27.69 -16.38 10.93
C THR A 19 26.82 -16.20 12.16
N LEU A 20 25.67 -16.86 12.21
CA LEU A 20 24.75 -16.79 13.36
C LEU A 20 25.35 -17.39 14.64
N TYR A 21 26.14 -18.47 14.53
CA TYR A 21 26.64 -19.21 15.67
C TYR A 21 28.15 -19.03 15.90
N ASP A 22 28.83 -18.18 15.15
CA ASP A 22 30.25 -17.89 15.33
C ASP A 22 30.44 -16.78 16.37
N ALA A 23 30.99 -17.14 17.52
CA ALA A 23 31.22 -16.21 18.62
C ALA A 23 32.23 -15.09 18.28
N GLU A 24 33.21 -15.35 17.40
CA GLU A 24 34.20 -14.35 17.02
C GLU A 24 33.61 -13.25 16.12
N LYS A 25 32.61 -13.60 15.32
CA LYS A 25 31.92 -12.66 14.42
C LYS A 25 30.79 -11.92 15.09
N SER A 26 30.42 -12.26 16.32
CA SER A 26 29.28 -11.67 17.03
C SER A 26 29.48 -10.20 17.37
N VAL A 27 30.70 -9.68 17.31
CA VAL A 27 31.00 -8.24 17.56
C VAL A 27 30.42 -7.35 16.48
N VAL A 28 30.28 -7.85 15.23
CA VAL A 28 29.81 -7.08 14.06
C VAL A 28 28.39 -7.46 13.67
N HIS A 29 27.95 -8.66 14.07
CA HIS A 29 26.64 -9.20 13.73
C HIS A 29 25.82 -9.46 14.99
N LEU A 30 24.48 -9.42 14.83
CA LEU A 30 23.59 -9.82 15.91
C LEU A 30 23.78 -11.30 16.26
N SER A 31 23.60 -11.64 17.54
CA SER A 31 23.55 -13.04 17.98
C SER A 31 22.39 -13.76 17.28
N ALA A 32 22.46 -15.12 17.26
CA ALA A 32 21.41 -15.92 16.64
C ALA A 32 20.01 -15.64 17.22
N PRO A 33 19.80 -15.60 18.53
CA PRO A 33 18.49 -15.23 19.08
C PRO A 33 18.04 -13.82 18.68
N ALA A 34 18.94 -12.84 18.68
CA ALA A 34 18.63 -11.48 18.31
C ALA A 34 18.31 -11.34 16.82
N ALA A 35 19.04 -12.05 15.95
CA ALA A 35 18.78 -12.06 14.51
C ALA A 35 17.43 -12.69 14.17
N ILE A 36 17.08 -13.79 14.84
CA ILE A 36 15.79 -14.46 14.69
C ILE A 36 14.67 -13.52 15.16
N ALA A 37 14.82 -12.93 16.32
CA ALA A 37 13.83 -12.00 16.88
C ALA A 37 13.62 -10.79 15.96
N GLU A 38 14.69 -10.22 15.39
CA GLU A 38 14.60 -9.13 14.42
C GLU A 38 13.85 -9.55 13.16
N SER A 39 14.15 -10.73 12.63
CA SER A 39 13.47 -11.24 11.44
C SER A 39 12.00 -11.51 11.68
N LEU A 40 11.64 -12.08 12.83
CA LEU A 40 10.24 -12.29 13.21
C LEU A 40 9.50 -10.98 13.39
N LYS A 41 10.15 -9.99 14.00
CA LYS A 41 9.58 -8.63 14.12
C LYS A 41 9.37 -8.01 12.73
N THR A 42 10.33 -8.13 11.84
CA THR A 42 10.23 -7.60 10.48
C THR A 42 9.07 -8.25 9.72
N VAL A 43 8.91 -9.57 9.81
CA VAL A 43 7.78 -10.28 9.18
C VAL A 43 6.45 -9.83 9.78
N ARG A 44 6.38 -9.72 11.10
CA ARG A 44 5.18 -9.24 11.79
C ARG A 44 4.82 -7.82 11.34
N ASP A 45 5.78 -6.92 11.35
CA ASP A 45 5.56 -5.52 10.97
C ASP A 45 5.13 -5.41 9.51
N HIS A 46 5.73 -6.22 8.63
CA HIS A 46 5.32 -6.30 7.23
C HIS A 46 3.88 -6.78 7.09
N ASN A 47 3.50 -7.84 7.79
CA ASN A 47 2.14 -8.36 7.74
C ASN A 47 1.11 -7.35 8.26
N GLU A 48 1.42 -6.67 9.36
CA GLU A 48 0.55 -5.61 9.90
C GLU A 48 0.43 -4.45 8.93
N ALA A 49 1.54 -4.05 8.30
CA ALA A 49 1.54 -2.99 7.29
C ALA A 49 0.75 -3.38 6.05
N MET A 50 0.85 -4.63 5.61
CA MET A 50 0.07 -5.15 4.47
C MET A 50 -1.44 -5.14 4.77
N GLN A 51 -1.84 -5.59 5.96
CA GLN A 51 -3.24 -5.57 6.37
C GLN A 51 -3.77 -4.15 6.47
N PHE A 52 -3.02 -3.26 7.09
CA PHE A 52 -3.38 -1.85 7.21
C PHE A 52 -3.50 -1.20 5.83
N ALA A 53 -2.51 -1.39 4.97
CA ALA A 53 -2.49 -0.79 3.65
C ALA A 53 -3.65 -1.29 2.76
N THR A 54 -3.96 -2.58 2.84
CA THR A 54 -5.09 -3.18 2.12
C THR A 54 -6.41 -2.55 2.58
N SER A 55 -6.62 -2.49 3.89
CA SER A 55 -7.83 -1.92 4.48
C SER A 55 -7.99 -0.44 4.11
N GLU A 56 -6.90 0.32 4.21
CA GLU A 56 -6.89 1.75 3.88
C GLU A 56 -7.16 1.98 2.39
N ALA A 57 -6.54 1.20 1.51
CA ALA A 57 -6.76 1.31 0.08
C ALA A 57 -8.21 1.00 -0.30
N LEU A 58 -8.78 -0.08 0.24
CA LEU A 58 -10.18 -0.43 0.01
C LEU A 58 -11.13 0.66 0.53
N SER A 59 -10.87 1.19 1.71
CA SER A 59 -11.68 2.25 2.30
C SER A 59 -11.67 3.52 1.47
N GLN A 60 -10.49 3.95 1.02
CA GLN A 60 -10.37 5.15 0.20
C GLN A 60 -10.97 4.97 -1.19
N ILE A 61 -10.82 3.79 -1.79
CA ILE A 61 -11.48 3.48 -3.06
C ILE A 61 -12.98 3.53 -2.90
N LEU A 62 -13.52 2.89 -1.87
CA LEU A 62 -14.96 2.91 -1.61
C LEU A 62 -15.46 4.35 -1.41
N ASN A 63 -14.71 5.17 -0.67
CA ASN A 63 -15.05 6.57 -0.50
C ASN A 63 -15.01 7.36 -1.82
N ALA A 64 -14.04 7.07 -2.69
CA ALA A 64 -13.95 7.71 -4.00
C ALA A 64 -15.17 7.41 -4.89
N PHE A 65 -15.82 6.28 -4.67
CA PHE A 65 -17.05 5.88 -5.36
C PHE A 65 -18.33 6.28 -4.61
N SER A 66 -18.21 7.00 -3.50
CA SER A 66 -19.41 7.48 -2.78
C SER A 66 -20.20 8.44 -3.67
N PRO A 67 -21.54 8.45 -3.55
CA PRO A 67 -22.39 9.35 -4.37
C PRO A 67 -21.98 10.81 -4.27
N GLN A 68 -21.61 11.27 -3.09
CA GLN A 68 -21.22 12.65 -2.85
C GLN A 68 -19.93 13.03 -3.58
N VAL A 69 -18.92 12.18 -3.47
CA VAL A 69 -17.63 12.41 -4.13
C VAL A 69 -17.79 12.33 -5.65
N MET A 70 -18.54 11.34 -6.14
CA MET A 70 -18.80 11.17 -7.56
C MET A 70 -19.54 12.36 -8.15
N LEU A 71 -20.59 12.83 -7.48
CA LEU A 71 -21.36 14.01 -7.95
C LEU A 71 -20.50 15.26 -7.99
N ARG A 72 -19.67 15.51 -6.98
CA ARG A 72 -18.73 16.65 -7.00
C ARG A 72 -17.77 16.58 -8.17
N ARG A 73 -17.23 15.40 -8.45
CA ARG A 73 -16.33 15.20 -9.58
C ARG A 73 -17.03 15.45 -10.91
N PHE A 74 -18.24 14.92 -11.08
CA PHE A 74 -19.02 15.07 -12.29
C PHE A 74 -19.42 16.53 -12.53
N HIS A 75 -19.82 17.27 -11.49
CA HIS A 75 -20.13 18.69 -11.60
C HIS A 75 -18.94 19.52 -12.09
N HIS A 76 -17.73 19.09 -11.76
CA HIS A 76 -16.52 19.77 -12.22
C HIS A 76 -16.35 19.67 -13.75
N TYR A 77 -16.87 18.64 -14.37
CA TYR A 77 -16.85 18.42 -15.83
C TYR A 77 -18.14 18.80 -16.52
N LYS A 78 -19.13 19.31 -15.79
CA LYS A 78 -20.42 19.69 -16.36
C LYS A 78 -20.26 20.91 -17.27
N ARG A 79 -20.61 20.73 -18.55
CA ARG A 79 -20.67 21.84 -19.51
C ARG A 79 -22.03 22.50 -19.42
N ASN A 80 -22.09 23.82 -19.66
CA ASN A 80 -23.34 24.59 -19.62
C ASN A 80 -24.42 24.04 -20.58
N SER A 81 -24.01 23.38 -21.67
CA SER A 81 -24.94 22.77 -22.64
C SER A 81 -25.59 21.48 -22.09
N ASP A 82 -25.01 20.83 -21.13
CA ASP A 82 -25.53 19.58 -20.57
C ASP A 82 -26.68 19.84 -19.57
N ALA A 83 -26.78 21.07 -19.08
CA ALA A 83 -27.73 21.45 -18.03
C ALA A 83 -29.17 21.59 -18.51
N THR A 84 -29.40 21.70 -19.84
CA THR A 84 -30.70 22.10 -20.40
C THR A 84 -31.54 20.94 -20.96
N GLN A 85 -30.97 19.75 -21.17
CA GLN A 85 -31.67 18.70 -21.94
C GLN A 85 -31.90 17.39 -21.15
N THR A 86 -31.25 17.22 -19.97
CA THR A 86 -31.33 15.94 -19.25
C THR A 86 -31.56 16.23 -17.77
N SER A 87 -32.36 15.39 -17.10
CA SER A 87 -32.50 15.48 -15.64
C SER A 87 -31.14 15.26 -14.98
N THR A 88 -30.95 15.88 -13.80
CA THR A 88 -29.70 15.74 -13.04
C THR A 88 -29.36 14.27 -12.75
N ASP A 89 -30.36 13.45 -12.44
CA ASP A 89 -30.15 12.04 -12.15
C ASP A 89 -29.73 11.25 -13.38
N ALA A 90 -30.37 11.48 -14.52
CA ALA A 90 -29.97 10.83 -15.78
C ALA A 90 -28.58 11.26 -16.24
N TRP A 91 -28.27 12.54 -16.09
CA TRP A 91 -26.93 13.06 -16.39
C TRP A 91 -25.88 12.41 -15.48
N ALA A 92 -26.13 12.35 -14.18
CA ALA A 92 -25.20 11.75 -13.21
C ALA A 92 -24.98 10.28 -13.51
N TRP A 93 -26.03 9.53 -13.85
CA TRP A 93 -25.91 8.12 -14.24
C TRP A 93 -25.07 7.93 -15.48
N ASN A 94 -25.26 8.74 -16.51
CA ASN A 94 -24.47 8.68 -17.74
C ASN A 94 -23.00 8.99 -17.46
N MET A 95 -22.73 9.97 -16.62
CA MET A 95 -21.37 10.30 -16.20
C MET A 95 -20.72 9.17 -15.44
N TYR A 96 -21.47 8.53 -14.54
CA TYR A 96 -20.99 7.36 -13.81
C TYR A 96 -20.62 6.22 -14.76
N CYS A 97 -21.47 5.91 -15.71
CA CYS A 97 -21.20 4.84 -16.69
C CYS A 97 -19.92 5.13 -17.48
N SER A 98 -19.73 6.36 -17.93
CA SER A 98 -18.52 6.76 -18.65
C SER A 98 -17.28 6.66 -17.79
N TYR A 99 -17.37 7.11 -16.53
CA TYR A 99 -16.28 7.04 -15.58
C TYR A 99 -15.88 5.60 -15.27
N TYR A 100 -16.88 4.73 -15.06
CA TYR A 100 -16.65 3.31 -14.80
C TYR A 100 -15.95 2.64 -15.99
N GLN A 101 -16.40 2.91 -17.21
CA GLN A 101 -15.75 2.37 -18.41
C GLN A 101 -14.29 2.83 -18.51
N GLU A 102 -14.01 4.08 -18.19
CA GLU A 102 -12.66 4.62 -18.22
C GLU A 102 -11.76 3.93 -17.20
N LEU A 103 -12.25 3.74 -15.98
CA LEU A 103 -11.50 3.06 -14.93
C LEU A 103 -11.22 1.60 -15.24
N THR A 104 -12.14 0.93 -15.92
CA THR A 104 -12.03 -0.49 -16.23
C THR A 104 -11.38 -0.75 -17.60
N SER A 105 -11.07 0.31 -18.35
CA SER A 105 -10.42 0.14 -19.65
C SER A 105 -8.99 -0.39 -19.49
N ASN A 106 -8.62 -1.32 -20.37
CA ASN A 106 -7.28 -1.91 -20.37
C ASN A 106 -6.18 -0.91 -20.73
N ARG A 107 -6.53 0.23 -21.32
CA ARG A 107 -5.57 1.24 -21.76
C ARG A 107 -4.94 2.05 -20.62
N GLN A 108 -5.69 2.29 -19.55
CA GLN A 108 -5.25 3.21 -18.52
C GLN A 108 -4.93 2.53 -17.19
N ARG A 109 -5.42 1.33 -16.97
CA ARG A 109 -5.28 0.61 -15.68
C ARG A 109 -5.50 1.53 -14.47
N GLY A 110 -6.42 2.49 -14.63
CA GLY A 110 -6.62 3.57 -13.66
C GLY A 110 -7.01 3.05 -12.29
N PHE A 111 -7.79 1.97 -12.23
CA PHE A 111 -8.22 1.36 -10.98
C PHE A 111 -7.04 0.73 -10.23
N GLU A 112 -6.22 -0.08 -10.92
CA GLU A 112 -5.04 -0.69 -10.31
C GLU A 112 -4.05 0.36 -9.85
N LYS A 113 -3.81 1.37 -10.68
CA LYS A 113 -2.90 2.46 -10.36
C LYS A 113 -3.34 3.19 -9.10
N LEU A 114 -4.63 3.51 -8.99
CA LEU A 114 -5.20 4.17 -7.81
C LEU A 114 -5.01 3.31 -6.56
N PHE A 115 -5.31 2.02 -6.65
CA PHE A 115 -5.14 1.08 -5.55
C PHE A 115 -3.68 1.06 -5.07
N TRP A 116 -2.73 0.89 -5.97
CA TRP A 116 -1.33 0.77 -5.60
C TRP A 116 -0.74 2.07 -5.06
N GLU A 117 -1.14 3.21 -5.57
CA GLU A 117 -0.71 4.51 -5.03
C GLU A 117 -1.15 4.68 -3.57
N ILE A 118 -2.40 4.38 -3.27
CA ILE A 118 -2.93 4.45 -1.91
C ILE A 118 -2.25 3.42 -1.01
N PHE A 119 -2.10 2.20 -1.52
CA PHE A 119 -1.48 1.10 -0.79
C PHE A 119 -0.05 1.43 -0.39
N GLU A 120 0.76 1.88 -1.33
CA GLU A 120 2.17 2.21 -1.06
C GLU A 120 2.31 3.29 0.01
N GLN A 121 1.53 4.34 -0.08
CA GLN A 121 1.57 5.42 0.90
C GLN A 121 1.16 4.94 2.29
N ALA A 122 0.11 4.13 2.38
CA ALA A 122 -0.36 3.59 3.65
C ALA A 122 0.64 2.58 4.23
N TYR A 123 1.20 1.73 3.40
CA TYR A 123 2.23 0.77 3.80
C TYR A 123 3.46 1.48 4.37
N ASP A 124 4.00 2.45 3.65
CA ASP A 124 5.19 3.18 4.06
C ASP A 124 4.96 3.94 5.37
N ARG A 125 3.78 4.55 5.52
CA ARG A 125 3.41 5.23 6.76
C ARG A 125 3.38 4.24 7.93
N LYS A 126 2.79 3.07 7.74
CA LYS A 126 2.70 2.06 8.79
C LYS A 126 4.05 1.48 9.17
N ILE A 127 4.91 1.21 8.21
CA ILE A 127 6.28 0.75 8.46
C ILE A 127 7.07 1.79 9.26
N ARG A 128 6.93 3.08 8.93
CA ARG A 128 7.60 4.15 9.69
C ARG A 128 7.11 4.22 11.13
N GLU A 129 5.80 4.06 11.36
CA GLU A 129 5.25 3.96 12.72
C GLU A 129 5.88 2.79 13.47
N LYS A 130 5.98 1.63 12.83
CA LYS A 130 6.56 0.44 13.45
C LYS A 130 8.04 0.59 13.78
N GLN A 131 8.79 1.33 12.97
CA GLN A 131 10.20 1.61 13.24
C GLN A 131 10.40 2.51 14.46
N LEU A 132 9.42 3.33 14.79
CA LEU A 132 9.43 4.17 15.99
C LEU A 132 9.03 3.42 17.26
N GLU A 133 8.43 2.25 17.14
CA GLU A 133 8.14 1.37 18.28
C GLU A 133 9.41 0.62 18.68
N LEU A 134 9.86 0.85 19.90
CA LEU A 134 11.02 0.16 20.46
C LEU A 134 10.60 -1.04 21.31
#